data_55b44588dcb1f56b14789ebb4c477d20
#
_entry.id   55b44588dcb1f56b14789ebb4c477d20
#
_cell.length_a   1.000
_cell.length_b   1.000
_cell.length_c   1.000
_cell.angle_alpha   90.00
_cell.angle_beta   90.00
_cell.angle_gamma   90.00
#
_symmetry.space_group_name_H-M   'P 1'
#
loop_
_entity.id
_entity.type
_entity.pdbx_description
1 polymer ?
#
loop_
_entity_poly.entity_id
_entity_poly.type
_entity_poly.pdbx_seq_one_letter_code
_entity_poly.pdbx_strand_id
1 'polypeptide(L)'
;MNAVVRWFAPVVPESRVAILRTVLYAFVLLDIHLFVRDPIPLSRHPELYSPLLLVRVLHLPPPSVPLTVTLYVVLLVGCVVAAANRLPRLAGFVVAAAFTWWTAIGMSYGKVDHDHMALVVALWVLPTVGVVAGRWGSRQRSAQAGWALRCIQIAVVFTYFLSALTKIRSGGWSLTSWPESSILLWAIIRRPNGLGQFLIAYPELLRVMQWFAFLAELTSVVVLWLRGRALLLAALFWMGFHVFTVTILYIHFAPTAICWLAFAPLERLGPWLRRVVARRRQRAGGPTAGESGAVAGDQAVDSRGQRTHARQVHRPAEDRVRAAGEP
;
A
#
# COMPACT_ATOMS: atom_id res chain seq x y z
N MET A 1 25.99 2.66 11.72
CA MET A 1 24.60 3.15 11.75
C MET A 1 23.90 2.50 12.93
N ASN A 2 23.34 3.28 13.85
CA ASN A 2 22.73 2.80 15.08
C ASN A 2 21.44 1.96 14.76
N ALA A 3 21.02 1.09 15.70
CA ALA A 3 19.87 0.19 15.51
C ALA A 3 18.56 0.95 15.25
N VAL A 4 18.38 2.10 15.90
CA VAL A 4 17.22 2.98 15.71
C VAL A 4 17.14 3.50 14.28
N VAL A 5 18.26 4.01 13.74
CA VAL A 5 18.30 4.52 12.36
C VAL A 5 18.03 3.39 11.36
N ARG A 6 18.56 2.18 11.58
CA ARG A 6 18.26 1.01 10.74
C ARG A 6 16.80 0.59 10.78
N TRP A 7 16.13 0.76 11.92
CA TRP A 7 14.72 0.47 12.06
C TRP A 7 13.85 1.48 11.31
N PHE A 8 14.17 2.78 11.42
CA PHE A 8 13.43 3.84 10.72
C PHE A 8 13.71 3.91 9.23
N ALA A 9 14.93 3.60 8.79
CA ALA A 9 15.36 3.70 7.40
C ALA A 9 16.04 2.39 6.93
N PRO A 10 15.28 1.28 6.85
CA PRO A 10 15.80 0.01 6.34
C PRO A 10 16.15 0.15 4.85
N VAL A 11 17.24 -0.50 4.43
CA VAL A 11 17.65 -0.49 3.02
C VAL A 11 16.76 -1.43 2.21
N VAL A 12 15.90 -0.88 1.35
CA VAL A 12 14.91 -1.63 0.54
C VAL A 12 15.05 -1.33 -0.95
N PRO A 13 14.55 -2.21 -1.84
CA PRO A 13 14.52 -1.92 -3.28
C PRO A 13 13.69 -0.68 -3.60
N GLU A 14 14.23 0.23 -4.40
CA GLU A 14 13.56 1.47 -4.80
C GLU A 14 12.32 1.22 -5.66
N SER A 15 12.34 0.13 -6.44
CA SER A 15 11.17 -0.31 -7.22
C SER A 15 9.92 -0.53 -6.37
N ARG A 16 10.07 -0.88 -5.07
CA ARG A 16 8.94 -0.99 -4.16
C ARG A 16 8.22 0.35 -3.99
N VAL A 17 8.97 1.43 -3.78
CA VAL A 17 8.41 2.78 -3.67
C VAL A 17 7.87 3.27 -5.00
N ALA A 18 8.54 2.97 -6.12
CA ALA A 18 8.08 3.35 -7.44
C ALA A 18 6.69 2.75 -7.76
N ILE A 19 6.50 1.47 -7.48
CA ILE A 19 5.21 0.80 -7.68
C ILE A 19 4.15 1.37 -6.73
N LEU A 20 4.48 1.48 -5.43
CA LEU A 20 3.57 2.05 -4.43
C LEU A 20 3.11 3.46 -4.82
N ARG A 21 4.04 4.30 -5.26
CA ARG A 21 3.77 5.66 -5.73
C ARG A 21 2.74 5.68 -6.84
N THR A 22 2.93 4.88 -7.89
CA THR A 22 1.96 4.80 -9.00
C THR A 22 0.60 4.35 -8.52
N VAL A 23 0.54 3.32 -7.65
CA VAL A 23 -0.74 2.80 -7.13
C VAL A 23 -1.45 3.85 -6.28
N LEU A 24 -0.73 4.55 -5.39
CA LEU A 24 -1.36 5.53 -4.51
C LEU A 24 -1.85 6.77 -5.27
N TYR A 25 -1.10 7.29 -6.25
CA TYR A 25 -1.58 8.41 -7.06
C TYR A 25 -2.77 8.01 -7.96
N ALA A 26 -2.77 6.79 -8.50
CA ALA A 26 -3.95 6.27 -9.20
C ALA A 26 -5.15 6.10 -8.26
N PHE A 27 -4.90 5.67 -7.01
CA PHE A 27 -5.94 5.56 -6.00
C PHE A 27 -6.53 6.92 -5.61
N VAL A 28 -5.72 7.99 -5.50
CA VAL A 28 -6.24 9.35 -5.23
C VAL A 28 -7.28 9.76 -6.25
N LEU A 29 -7.12 9.40 -7.54
CA LEU A 29 -8.13 9.68 -8.58
C LEU A 29 -9.45 8.97 -8.30
N LEU A 30 -9.42 7.75 -7.77
CA LEU A 30 -10.63 7.05 -7.34
C LEU A 30 -11.21 7.63 -6.06
N ASP A 31 -10.34 7.99 -5.11
CA ASP A 31 -10.70 8.46 -3.78
C ASP A 31 -11.51 9.76 -3.83
N ILE A 32 -11.07 10.74 -4.62
CA ILE A 32 -11.77 12.01 -4.78
C ILE A 32 -13.16 11.89 -5.41
N HIS A 33 -13.47 10.77 -6.07
CA HIS A 33 -14.78 10.53 -6.68
C HIS A 33 -15.67 9.60 -5.86
N LEU A 34 -15.07 8.69 -5.07
CA LEU A 34 -15.82 7.60 -4.45
C LEU A 34 -15.88 7.69 -2.92
N PHE A 35 -14.84 8.27 -2.29
CA PHE A 35 -14.67 8.16 -0.84
C PHE A 35 -14.60 9.50 -0.12
N VAL A 36 -13.99 10.52 -0.72
CA VAL A 36 -13.96 11.89 -0.17
C VAL A 36 -15.25 12.63 -0.52
N ARG A 37 -15.78 13.40 0.44
CA ARG A 37 -16.86 14.32 0.13
C ARG A 37 -16.41 15.35 -0.89
N ASP A 38 -17.18 15.52 -1.94
CA ASP A 38 -16.89 16.49 -2.98
C ASP A 38 -17.01 17.93 -2.44
N PRO A 39 -15.90 18.72 -2.38
CA PRO A 39 -15.92 20.09 -1.94
C PRO A 39 -16.61 21.05 -2.91
N ILE A 40 -16.79 20.69 -4.20
CA ILE A 40 -17.35 21.60 -5.21
C ILE A 40 -18.79 21.99 -4.87
N PRO A 41 -19.75 21.06 -4.65
CA PRO A 41 -21.08 21.44 -4.22
C PRO A 41 -21.09 22.07 -2.83
N LEU A 42 -20.24 21.62 -1.90
CA LEU A 42 -20.15 22.15 -0.54
C LEU A 42 -19.71 23.62 -0.51
N SER A 43 -18.83 24.04 -1.43
CA SER A 43 -18.35 25.41 -1.52
C SER A 43 -19.44 26.45 -1.89
N ARG A 44 -20.62 25.99 -2.30
CA ARG A 44 -21.79 26.85 -2.52
C ARG A 44 -22.55 27.19 -1.25
N HIS A 45 -22.18 26.57 -0.12
CA HIS A 45 -22.83 26.70 1.17
C HIS A 45 -21.82 27.19 2.23
N PRO A 46 -21.26 28.40 2.10
CA PRO A 46 -20.25 28.90 3.01
C PRO A 46 -20.76 29.06 4.47
N GLU A 47 -22.07 29.17 4.65
CA GLU A 47 -22.74 29.23 5.95
C GLU A 47 -22.59 27.95 6.78
N LEU A 48 -22.33 26.81 6.12
CA LEU A 48 -22.11 25.52 6.78
C LEU A 48 -20.64 25.20 7.03
N TYR A 49 -19.74 26.09 6.58
CA TYR A 49 -18.30 25.87 6.67
C TYR A 49 -17.77 26.13 8.09
N SER A 50 -17.24 25.08 8.71
CA SER A 50 -16.56 25.14 10.00
C SER A 50 -15.11 24.68 9.86
N PRO A 51 -14.15 25.60 9.69
CA PRO A 51 -12.78 25.25 9.35
C PRO A 51 -12.09 24.41 10.41
N LEU A 52 -11.46 23.32 10.00
CA LEU A 52 -10.60 22.50 10.85
C LEU A 52 -9.43 23.32 11.42
N LEU A 53 -8.87 22.85 12.54
CA LEU A 53 -7.70 23.48 13.16
C LEU A 53 -6.55 23.67 12.15
N LEU A 54 -6.27 22.67 11.31
CA LEU A 54 -5.25 22.75 10.26
C LEU A 54 -5.49 23.93 9.32
N VAL A 55 -6.73 24.12 8.87
CA VAL A 55 -7.12 25.20 7.96
C VAL A 55 -6.90 26.57 8.63
N ARG A 56 -7.28 26.67 9.90
CA ARG A 56 -7.11 27.90 10.70
C ARG A 56 -5.64 28.24 10.94
N VAL A 57 -4.82 27.25 11.32
CA VAL A 57 -3.39 27.42 11.59
C VAL A 57 -2.62 27.81 10.33
N LEU A 58 -2.96 27.21 9.18
CA LEU A 58 -2.34 27.51 7.89
C LEU A 58 -2.95 28.75 7.21
N HIS A 59 -3.95 29.39 7.81
CA HIS A 59 -4.65 30.56 7.26
C HIS A 59 -5.15 30.33 5.83
N LEU A 60 -5.62 29.09 5.53
CA LEU A 60 -6.13 28.77 4.21
C LEU A 60 -7.45 29.52 3.96
N PRO A 61 -7.66 30.05 2.74
CA PRO A 61 -8.88 30.77 2.42
C PRO A 61 -10.11 29.87 2.50
N PRO A 62 -11.29 30.43 2.78
CA PRO A 62 -12.54 29.71 2.76
C PRO A 62 -12.79 29.12 1.36
N PRO A 63 -13.51 28.01 1.25
CA PRO A 63 -13.79 27.37 -0.04
C PRO A 63 -14.68 28.26 -0.89
N SER A 64 -14.34 28.34 -2.17
CA SER A 64 -15.14 28.95 -3.22
C SER A 64 -15.20 27.99 -4.41
N VAL A 65 -16.22 28.11 -5.26
CA VAL A 65 -16.36 27.25 -6.45
C VAL A 65 -15.11 27.34 -7.35
N PRO A 66 -14.56 28.52 -7.69
CA PRO A 66 -13.31 28.58 -8.47
C PRO A 66 -12.13 27.88 -7.82
N LEU A 67 -11.96 28.04 -6.50
CA LEU A 67 -10.89 27.39 -5.76
C LEU A 67 -11.02 25.86 -5.78
N THR A 68 -12.21 25.34 -5.48
CA THR A 68 -12.45 23.89 -5.43
C THR A 68 -12.34 23.25 -6.81
N VAL A 69 -12.81 23.90 -7.87
CA VAL A 69 -12.61 23.44 -9.26
C VAL A 69 -11.11 23.45 -9.64
N THR A 70 -10.37 24.48 -9.23
CA THR A 70 -8.93 24.54 -9.48
C THR A 70 -8.21 23.40 -8.76
N LEU A 71 -8.51 23.14 -7.48
CA LEU A 71 -7.94 22.01 -6.75
C LEU A 71 -8.27 20.66 -7.42
N TYR A 72 -9.49 20.49 -7.88
CA TYR A 72 -9.90 19.30 -8.62
C TYR A 72 -9.07 19.06 -9.88
N VAL A 73 -8.92 20.09 -10.72
CA VAL A 73 -8.11 20.00 -11.95
C VAL A 73 -6.64 19.73 -11.62
N VAL A 74 -6.09 20.41 -10.61
CA VAL A 74 -4.72 20.18 -10.14
C VAL A 74 -4.52 18.73 -9.67
N LEU A 75 -5.50 18.16 -8.95
CA LEU A 75 -5.46 16.77 -8.52
C LEU A 75 -5.51 15.81 -9.71
N LEU A 76 -6.41 16.02 -10.68
CA LEU A 76 -6.51 15.16 -11.86
C LEU A 76 -5.19 15.14 -12.63
N VAL A 77 -4.68 16.32 -13.01
CA VAL A 77 -3.44 16.44 -13.80
C VAL A 77 -2.23 15.99 -13.00
N GLY A 78 -2.12 16.45 -11.75
CA GLY A 78 -1.00 16.15 -10.86
C GLY A 78 -0.87 14.65 -10.57
N CYS A 79 -1.99 13.97 -10.30
CA CYS A 79 -1.97 12.52 -10.06
C CYS A 79 -1.55 11.73 -11.29
N VAL A 80 -2.00 12.10 -12.50
CA VAL A 80 -1.57 11.45 -13.75
C VAL A 80 -0.08 11.63 -13.96
N VAL A 81 0.44 12.86 -13.81
CA VAL A 81 1.87 13.16 -13.95
C VAL A 81 2.72 12.43 -12.91
N ALA A 82 2.27 12.41 -11.65
CA ALA A 82 2.95 11.75 -10.54
C ALA A 82 2.90 10.21 -10.68
N ALA A 83 1.77 9.64 -11.09
CA ALA A 83 1.62 8.21 -11.34
C ALA A 83 2.50 7.74 -12.51
N ALA A 84 2.67 8.57 -13.54
CA ALA A 84 3.59 8.32 -14.65
C ALA A 84 5.09 8.52 -14.28
N ASN A 85 5.38 8.82 -13.00
CA ASN A 85 6.73 9.14 -12.51
C ASN A 85 7.41 10.31 -13.25
N ARG A 86 6.63 11.23 -13.75
CA ARG A 86 7.13 12.49 -14.33
C ARG A 86 7.20 13.53 -13.22
N LEU A 87 8.33 14.24 -13.13
CA LEU A 87 8.57 15.26 -12.10
C LEU A 87 8.23 14.78 -10.67
N PRO A 88 8.72 13.63 -10.20
CA PRO A 88 8.17 12.91 -9.04
C PRO A 88 8.18 13.71 -7.73
N ARG A 89 9.11 14.69 -7.58
CA ARG A 89 9.11 15.60 -6.43
C ARG A 89 8.06 16.69 -6.59
N LEU A 90 8.10 17.44 -7.70
CA LEU A 90 7.21 18.58 -7.90
C LEU A 90 5.74 18.12 -7.98
N ALA A 91 5.43 17.20 -8.90
CA ALA A 91 4.06 16.69 -9.04
C ALA A 91 3.57 16.03 -7.74
N GLY A 92 4.44 15.29 -7.05
CA GLY A 92 4.09 14.65 -5.79
C GLY A 92 3.76 15.64 -4.68
N PHE A 93 4.54 16.71 -4.48
CA PHE A 93 4.23 17.73 -3.47
C PHE A 93 3.01 18.57 -3.84
N VAL A 94 2.81 18.86 -5.12
CA VAL A 94 1.60 19.54 -5.60
C VAL A 94 0.36 18.71 -5.29
N VAL A 95 0.40 17.39 -5.60
CA VAL A 95 -0.71 16.48 -5.24
C VAL A 95 -0.91 16.40 -3.73
N ALA A 96 0.17 16.27 -2.94
CA ALA A 96 0.08 16.21 -1.49
C ALA A 96 -0.60 17.46 -0.90
N ALA A 97 -0.19 18.65 -1.34
CA ALA A 97 -0.78 19.90 -0.89
C ALA A 97 -2.24 20.05 -1.33
N ALA A 98 -2.52 19.81 -2.62
CA ALA A 98 -3.87 19.92 -3.16
C ALA A 98 -4.83 18.90 -2.51
N PHE A 99 -4.39 17.63 -2.33
CA PHE A 99 -5.21 16.60 -1.69
C PHE A 99 -5.46 16.89 -0.21
N THR A 100 -4.44 17.36 0.51
CA THR A 100 -4.59 17.77 1.92
C THR A 100 -5.62 18.90 2.04
N TRP A 101 -5.57 19.88 1.15
CA TRP A 101 -6.53 20.97 1.15
C TRP A 101 -7.92 20.53 0.74
N TRP A 102 -8.05 19.70 -0.31
CA TRP A 102 -9.29 19.09 -0.76
C TRP A 102 -10.01 18.34 0.36
N THR A 103 -9.30 17.43 1.02
CA THR A 103 -9.85 16.66 2.15
C THR A 103 -10.18 17.55 3.36
N ALA A 104 -9.33 18.55 3.66
CA ALA A 104 -9.58 19.48 4.75
C ALA A 104 -10.85 20.31 4.51
N ILE A 105 -11.12 20.75 3.27
CA ILE A 105 -12.38 21.41 2.92
C ILE A 105 -13.56 20.47 3.15
N GLY A 106 -13.53 19.26 2.57
CA GLY A 106 -14.62 18.28 2.71
C GLY A 106 -14.94 17.95 4.18
N MET A 107 -13.89 17.78 5.00
CA MET A 107 -14.02 17.50 6.44
C MET A 107 -14.50 18.72 7.25
N SER A 108 -14.33 19.92 6.75
CA SER A 108 -14.78 21.16 7.39
C SER A 108 -16.30 21.40 7.29
N TYR A 109 -17.02 20.54 6.57
CA TYR A 109 -18.48 20.54 6.47
C TYR A 109 -19.16 19.42 7.30
N GLY A 110 -18.47 18.90 8.29
CA GLY A 110 -19.08 17.89 9.17
C GLY A 110 -18.09 16.94 9.81
N LYS A 111 -18.17 15.64 9.48
CA LYS A 111 -17.33 14.61 10.11
C LYS A 111 -15.89 14.64 9.56
N VAL A 112 -14.93 14.53 10.47
CA VAL A 112 -13.52 14.29 10.12
C VAL A 112 -13.32 12.80 9.81
N ASP A 113 -12.89 12.49 8.59
CA ASP A 113 -12.64 11.12 8.14
C ASP A 113 -11.15 10.79 8.36
N HIS A 114 -10.85 10.24 9.54
CA HIS A 114 -9.49 9.94 9.98
C HIS A 114 -8.80 8.80 9.19
N ASP A 115 -9.54 8.02 8.44
CA ASP A 115 -9.05 6.98 7.54
C ASP A 115 -8.18 7.52 6.38
N HIS A 116 -8.30 8.79 6.05
CA HIS A 116 -7.45 9.46 5.07
C HIS A 116 -6.04 9.82 5.59
N MET A 117 -5.81 9.77 6.92
CA MET A 117 -4.56 10.22 7.51
C MET A 117 -3.34 9.48 6.96
N ALA A 118 -3.42 8.16 6.84
CA ALA A 118 -2.32 7.37 6.30
C ALA A 118 -2.01 7.71 4.84
N LEU A 119 -3.03 7.98 4.02
CA LEU A 119 -2.87 8.38 2.63
C LEU A 119 -2.26 9.79 2.53
N VAL A 120 -2.73 10.74 3.34
CA VAL A 120 -2.14 12.10 3.40
C VAL A 120 -0.66 12.02 3.74
N VAL A 121 -0.28 11.27 4.80
CA VAL A 121 1.13 11.08 5.15
C VAL A 121 1.92 10.44 4.00
N ALA A 122 1.35 9.42 3.34
CA ALA A 122 2.00 8.78 2.19
C ALA A 122 2.28 9.77 1.06
N LEU A 123 1.30 10.62 0.71
CA LEU A 123 1.44 11.62 -0.34
C LEU A 123 2.53 12.66 -0.03
N TRP A 124 2.71 13.06 1.25
CA TRP A 124 3.77 13.97 1.66
C TRP A 124 5.15 13.32 1.70
N VAL A 125 5.22 12.03 2.05
CA VAL A 125 6.50 11.34 2.24
C VAL A 125 7.07 10.80 0.93
N LEU A 126 6.22 10.27 0.04
CA LEU A 126 6.67 9.67 -1.22
C LEU A 126 7.49 10.60 -2.11
N PRO A 127 7.17 11.91 -2.27
CA PRO A 127 7.98 12.81 -3.10
C PRO A 127 9.41 13.01 -2.60
N THR A 128 9.67 12.81 -1.30
CA THR A 128 10.99 13.00 -0.70
C THR A 128 12.03 12.01 -1.24
N VAL A 129 11.60 10.82 -1.70
CA VAL A 129 12.50 9.78 -2.23
C VAL A 129 13.12 10.16 -3.59
N GLY A 130 12.53 11.11 -4.33
CA GLY A 130 13.10 11.67 -5.54
C GLY A 130 13.01 10.77 -6.78
N VAL A 131 13.87 11.08 -7.79
CA VAL A 131 13.78 10.51 -9.15
C VAL A 131 14.23 9.05 -9.22
N VAL A 132 15.16 8.62 -8.35
CA VAL A 132 15.75 7.26 -8.40
C VAL A 132 14.71 6.18 -8.22
N ALA A 133 13.72 6.40 -7.39
CA ALA A 133 12.57 5.51 -7.19
C ALA A 133 11.57 5.49 -8.36
N GLY A 134 11.85 6.18 -9.48
CA GLY A 134 10.96 6.29 -10.63
C GLY A 134 10.84 5.03 -11.49
N ARG A 135 11.67 4.01 -11.28
CA ARG A 135 11.73 2.82 -12.17
C ARG A 135 11.20 1.56 -11.48
N TRP A 136 10.13 1.01 -12.00
CA TRP A 136 9.54 -0.25 -11.50
C TRP A 136 10.50 -1.45 -11.52
N GLY A 137 11.46 -1.47 -12.41
CA GLY A 137 12.47 -2.52 -12.53
C GLY A 137 13.81 -2.21 -11.86
N SER A 138 13.93 -1.13 -11.10
CA SER A 138 15.17 -0.76 -10.43
C SER A 138 15.60 -1.84 -9.45
N ARG A 139 16.87 -2.25 -9.54
CA ARG A 139 17.52 -3.13 -8.56
C ARG A 139 18.23 -2.37 -7.46
N GLN A 140 18.32 -1.06 -7.60
CA GLN A 140 18.94 -0.20 -6.60
C GLN A 140 18.19 -0.28 -5.28
N ARG A 141 18.93 -0.17 -4.20
CA ARG A 141 18.41 -0.21 -2.83
C ARG A 141 18.80 1.08 -2.12
N SER A 142 17.88 1.60 -1.32
CA SER A 142 18.05 2.89 -0.68
C SER A 142 17.44 2.87 0.72
N ALA A 143 18.14 3.50 1.67
CA ALA A 143 17.61 3.77 3.01
C ALA A 143 16.51 4.84 2.96
N GLN A 144 16.58 5.75 2.00
CA GLN A 144 15.56 6.78 1.78
C GLN A 144 14.21 6.17 1.38
N ALA A 145 14.24 5.14 0.49
CA ALA A 145 13.06 4.36 0.15
C ALA A 145 12.51 3.63 1.39
N GLY A 146 13.38 3.06 2.22
CA GLY A 146 12.97 2.39 3.46
C GLY A 146 12.35 3.34 4.48
N TRP A 147 12.90 4.54 4.62
CA TRP A 147 12.34 5.59 5.48
C TRP A 147 10.92 5.98 5.04
N ALA A 148 10.73 6.24 3.74
CA ALA A 148 9.40 6.59 3.22
C ALA A 148 8.36 5.50 3.51
N LEU A 149 8.70 4.23 3.25
CA LEU A 149 7.81 3.12 3.56
C LEU A 149 7.52 3.01 5.05
N ARG A 150 8.54 3.23 5.91
CA ARG A 150 8.37 3.18 7.36
C ARG A 150 7.43 4.26 7.87
N CYS A 151 7.53 5.49 7.35
CA CYS A 151 6.60 6.56 7.68
C CYS A 151 5.16 6.19 7.33
N ILE A 152 4.93 5.60 6.16
CA ILE A 152 3.59 5.15 5.75
C ILE A 152 3.11 4.00 6.66
N GLN A 153 3.96 3.02 6.96
CA GLN A 153 3.64 1.92 7.88
C GLN A 153 3.24 2.42 9.27
N ILE A 154 4.00 3.40 9.80
CA ILE A 154 3.68 4.04 11.07
C ILE A 154 2.33 4.75 10.97
N ALA A 155 2.07 5.53 9.92
CA ALA A 155 0.81 6.23 9.75
C ALA A 155 -0.39 5.28 9.70
N VAL A 156 -0.29 4.15 8.97
CA VAL A 156 -1.32 3.11 8.92
C VAL A 156 -1.62 2.55 10.31
N VAL A 157 -0.59 2.16 11.04
CA VAL A 157 -0.74 1.57 12.38
C VAL A 157 -1.29 2.58 13.37
N PHE A 158 -0.81 3.82 13.30
CA PHE A 158 -1.27 4.89 14.18
C PHE A 158 -2.72 5.31 13.91
N THR A 159 -3.24 5.11 12.69
CA THR A 159 -4.67 5.32 12.42
C THR A 159 -5.53 4.44 13.35
N TYR A 160 -5.16 3.18 13.57
CA TYR A 160 -5.87 2.29 14.49
C TYR A 160 -5.58 2.61 15.95
N PHE A 161 -4.30 2.76 16.30
CA PHE A 161 -3.90 3.03 17.68
C PHE A 161 -4.52 4.31 18.23
N LEU A 162 -4.51 5.39 17.43
CA LEU A 162 -5.13 6.66 17.83
C LEU A 162 -6.66 6.57 17.89
N SER A 163 -7.28 5.68 17.09
CA SER A 163 -8.71 5.37 17.21
C SER A 163 -9.01 4.76 18.59
N ALA A 164 -8.22 3.78 19.03
CA ALA A 164 -8.36 3.20 20.37
C ALA A 164 -8.12 4.25 21.47
N LEU A 165 -7.07 5.08 21.33
CA LEU A 165 -6.77 6.13 22.29
C LEU A 165 -7.90 7.18 22.38
N THR A 166 -8.51 7.53 21.25
CA THR A 166 -9.68 8.43 21.21
C THR A 166 -10.86 7.82 21.94
N LYS A 167 -11.11 6.52 21.79
CA LYS A 167 -12.16 5.78 22.52
C LYS A 167 -11.93 5.81 24.03
N ILE A 168 -10.68 5.59 24.48
CA ILE A 168 -10.29 5.69 25.89
C ILE A 168 -10.55 7.10 26.42
N ARG A 169 -10.07 8.11 25.69
CA ARG A 169 -10.23 9.52 26.06
C ARG A 169 -11.71 9.93 26.14
N SER A 170 -12.51 9.57 25.14
CA SER A 170 -13.94 9.87 25.10
C SER A 170 -14.73 9.16 26.20
N GLY A 171 -14.25 8.02 26.67
CA GLY A 171 -14.80 7.27 27.80
C GLY A 171 -14.28 7.72 29.17
N GLY A 172 -13.74 8.96 29.29
CA GLY A 172 -13.22 9.46 30.57
C GLY A 172 -11.92 8.80 31.00
N TRP A 173 -11.05 8.41 30.07
CA TRP A 173 -9.81 7.66 30.29
C TRP A 173 -10.02 6.24 30.85
N SER A 174 -11.22 5.69 30.64
CA SER A 174 -11.52 4.31 30.99
C SER A 174 -11.22 3.36 29.82
N LEU A 175 -10.62 2.20 30.12
CA LEU A 175 -10.38 1.13 29.16
C LEU A 175 -11.64 0.31 28.86
N THR A 176 -12.63 0.37 29.73
CA THR A 176 -13.85 -0.46 29.63
C THR A 176 -15.06 0.30 29.11
N SER A 177 -15.10 1.62 29.28
CA SER A 177 -16.26 2.45 28.97
C SER A 177 -16.74 2.30 27.52
N TRP A 178 -15.84 2.31 26.54
CA TRP A 178 -16.22 2.13 25.16
C TRP A 178 -16.56 0.66 24.80
N PRO A 179 -15.75 -0.36 25.19
CA PRO A 179 -16.08 -1.75 24.89
C PRO A 179 -17.36 -2.27 25.56
N GLU A 180 -17.71 -1.75 26.73
CA GLU A 180 -18.93 -2.12 27.46
C GLU A 180 -20.18 -1.31 27.01
N SER A 181 -20.00 -0.31 26.16
CA SER A 181 -21.10 0.51 25.66
C SER A 181 -21.90 -0.20 24.56
N SER A 182 -23.08 0.32 24.24
CA SER A 182 -23.90 -0.16 23.12
C SER A 182 -23.58 0.48 21.77
N ILE A 183 -22.35 1.02 21.58
CA ILE A 183 -22.04 1.86 20.43
C ILE A 183 -22.06 1.08 19.10
N LEU A 184 -21.65 -0.20 19.11
CA LEU A 184 -21.70 -1.04 17.92
C LEU A 184 -23.14 -1.35 17.53
N LEU A 185 -23.99 -1.66 18.51
CA LEU A 185 -25.42 -1.84 18.30
C LEU A 185 -26.06 -0.58 17.69
N TRP A 186 -25.76 0.59 18.25
CA TRP A 186 -26.21 1.86 17.69
C TRP A 186 -25.73 2.12 16.29
N ALA A 187 -24.49 1.77 15.99
CA ALA A 187 -23.92 1.93 14.64
C ALA A 187 -24.66 1.08 13.61
N ILE A 188 -25.07 -0.15 13.98
CA ILE A 188 -25.85 -1.06 13.12
C ILE A 188 -27.28 -0.52 12.93
N ILE A 189 -27.94 -0.09 14.01
CA ILE A 189 -29.31 0.45 13.94
C ILE A 189 -29.36 1.68 13.01
N ARG A 190 -28.36 2.52 13.06
CA ARG A 190 -28.27 3.72 12.19
C ARG A 190 -28.04 3.40 10.71
N ARG A 191 -27.55 2.20 10.39
CA ARG A 191 -27.24 1.75 9.03
C ARG A 191 -27.76 0.34 8.81
N PRO A 192 -29.09 0.19 8.76
CA PRO A 192 -29.71 -1.13 8.71
C PRO A 192 -29.31 -1.87 7.42
N ASN A 193 -28.90 -3.12 7.59
CA ASN A 193 -28.64 -4.06 6.51
C ASN A 193 -28.94 -5.48 7.00
N GLY A 194 -29.13 -6.43 6.10
CA GLY A 194 -29.57 -7.77 6.45
C GLY A 194 -28.69 -8.50 7.46
N LEU A 195 -27.35 -8.38 7.31
CA LEU A 195 -26.39 -9.01 8.24
C LEU A 195 -26.34 -8.28 9.58
N GLY A 196 -26.39 -6.95 9.58
CA GLY A 196 -26.49 -6.16 10.81
C GLY A 196 -27.77 -6.45 11.58
N GLN A 197 -28.91 -6.55 10.91
CA GLN A 197 -30.20 -6.90 11.51
C GLN A 197 -30.14 -8.28 12.20
N PHE A 198 -29.51 -9.27 11.56
CA PHE A 198 -29.29 -10.58 12.17
C PHE A 198 -28.43 -10.46 13.44
N LEU A 199 -27.37 -9.67 13.44
CA LEU A 199 -26.47 -9.51 14.59
C LEU A 199 -27.11 -8.78 15.78
N ILE A 200 -28.08 -7.91 15.56
CA ILE A 200 -28.83 -7.23 16.64
C ILE A 200 -29.51 -8.23 17.60
N ALA A 201 -29.90 -9.40 17.09
CA ALA A 201 -30.49 -10.46 17.93
C ALA A 201 -29.49 -11.07 18.95
N TYR A 202 -28.18 -10.78 18.79
CA TYR A 202 -27.11 -11.35 19.62
C TYR A 202 -26.27 -10.26 20.31
N PRO A 203 -26.78 -9.51 21.29
CA PRO A 203 -26.09 -8.38 21.90
C PRO A 203 -24.78 -8.77 22.58
N GLU A 204 -24.67 -9.96 23.16
CA GLU A 204 -23.44 -10.44 23.77
C GLU A 204 -22.34 -10.69 22.72
N LEU A 205 -22.71 -11.19 21.53
CA LEU A 205 -21.78 -11.31 20.43
C LEU A 205 -21.25 -9.94 19.97
N LEU A 206 -22.13 -8.94 19.88
CA LEU A 206 -21.74 -7.57 19.54
C LEU A 206 -20.78 -6.99 20.59
N ARG A 207 -20.98 -7.28 21.87
CA ARG A 207 -20.05 -6.86 22.93
C ARG A 207 -18.67 -7.52 22.77
N VAL A 208 -18.63 -8.83 22.53
CA VAL A 208 -17.36 -9.54 22.27
C VAL A 208 -16.65 -8.96 21.05
N MET A 209 -17.37 -8.70 19.96
CA MET A 209 -16.82 -8.08 18.75
C MET A 209 -16.28 -6.67 19.02
N GLN A 210 -16.95 -5.89 19.86
CA GLN A 210 -16.53 -4.55 20.26
C GLN A 210 -15.25 -4.58 21.08
N TRP A 211 -15.13 -5.49 22.05
CA TRP A 211 -13.89 -5.74 22.78
C TRP A 211 -12.76 -6.17 21.87
N PHE A 212 -13.04 -7.10 20.97
CA PHE A 212 -12.02 -7.57 20.01
C PHE A 212 -11.50 -6.45 19.10
N ALA A 213 -12.41 -5.63 18.56
CA ALA A 213 -12.03 -4.48 17.74
C ALA A 213 -11.18 -3.48 18.53
N PHE A 214 -11.58 -3.16 19.76
CA PHE A 214 -10.84 -2.22 20.62
C PHE A 214 -9.43 -2.72 20.95
N LEU A 215 -9.30 -4.00 21.36
CA LEU A 215 -8.00 -4.60 21.69
C LEU A 215 -7.10 -4.70 20.45
N ALA A 216 -7.67 -5.05 19.29
CA ALA A 216 -6.92 -5.10 18.04
C ALA A 216 -6.37 -3.70 17.66
N GLU A 217 -7.20 -2.66 17.76
CA GLU A 217 -6.75 -1.28 17.51
C GLU A 217 -5.67 -0.85 18.53
N LEU A 218 -5.85 -1.13 19.80
CA LEU A 218 -4.91 -0.75 20.86
C LEU A 218 -3.55 -1.44 20.70
N THR A 219 -3.55 -2.71 20.29
CA THR A 219 -2.33 -3.51 20.09
C THR A 219 -1.74 -3.39 18.69
N SER A 220 -2.36 -2.62 17.79
CA SER A 220 -1.95 -2.49 16.39
C SER A 220 -0.49 -2.10 16.19
N VAL A 221 0.10 -1.37 17.13
CA VAL A 221 1.52 -0.96 17.10
C VAL A 221 2.48 -2.14 16.96
N VAL A 222 2.10 -3.33 17.44
CA VAL A 222 2.91 -4.56 17.34
C VAL A 222 3.20 -4.93 15.89
N VAL A 223 2.32 -4.57 14.94
CA VAL A 223 2.48 -4.85 13.51
C VAL A 223 3.80 -4.31 12.96
N LEU A 224 4.32 -3.21 13.50
CA LEU A 224 5.57 -2.60 13.02
C LEU A 224 6.81 -3.49 13.23
N TRP A 225 6.73 -4.48 14.09
CA TRP A 225 7.80 -5.44 14.37
C TRP A 225 7.55 -6.82 13.76
N LEU A 226 6.34 -7.11 13.27
CA LEU A 226 6.01 -8.39 12.65
C LEU A 226 6.73 -8.56 11.31
N ARG A 227 7.04 -9.81 10.97
CA ARG A 227 7.72 -10.18 9.73
C ARG A 227 7.19 -11.52 9.19
N GLY A 228 7.41 -11.77 7.90
CA GLY A 228 7.07 -13.05 7.26
C GLY A 228 5.60 -13.42 7.42
N ARG A 229 5.32 -14.64 7.89
CA ARG A 229 3.96 -15.16 8.05
C ARG A 229 3.13 -14.37 9.06
N ALA A 230 3.73 -13.92 10.16
CA ALA A 230 3.03 -13.13 11.18
C ALA A 230 2.54 -11.79 10.61
N LEU A 231 3.36 -11.11 9.81
CA LEU A 231 2.93 -9.89 9.11
C LEU A 231 1.83 -10.16 8.09
N LEU A 232 1.92 -11.27 7.34
CA LEU A 232 0.86 -11.66 6.40
C LEU A 232 -0.47 -11.91 7.12
N LEU A 233 -0.45 -12.64 8.24
CA LEU A 233 -1.66 -12.87 9.06
C LEU A 233 -2.24 -11.57 9.59
N ALA A 234 -1.39 -10.65 10.08
CA ALA A 234 -1.85 -9.32 10.50
C ALA A 234 -2.47 -8.53 9.34
N ALA A 235 -1.87 -8.57 8.15
CA ALA A 235 -2.43 -7.89 6.98
C ALA A 235 -3.79 -8.49 6.57
N LEU A 236 -3.91 -9.81 6.55
CA LEU A 236 -5.18 -10.51 6.27
C LEU A 236 -6.24 -10.18 7.32
N PHE A 237 -5.86 -10.17 8.60
CA PHE A 237 -6.75 -9.76 9.69
C PHE A 237 -7.30 -8.34 9.47
N TRP A 238 -6.43 -7.36 9.21
CA TRP A 238 -6.85 -5.98 9.01
C TRP A 238 -7.67 -5.79 7.73
N MET A 239 -7.36 -6.52 6.66
CA MET A 239 -8.21 -6.50 5.46
C MET A 239 -9.58 -7.10 5.74
N GLY A 240 -9.65 -8.21 6.49
CA GLY A 240 -10.89 -8.80 6.95
C GLY A 240 -11.69 -7.85 7.85
N PHE A 241 -11.03 -7.13 8.75
CA PHE A 241 -11.63 -6.09 9.57
C PHE A 241 -12.28 -4.99 8.73
N HIS A 242 -11.61 -4.51 7.68
CA HIS A 242 -12.18 -3.50 6.78
C HIS A 242 -13.36 -4.03 5.97
N VAL A 243 -13.26 -5.25 5.45
CA VAL A 243 -14.39 -5.89 4.76
C VAL A 243 -15.59 -6.01 5.70
N PHE A 244 -15.35 -6.44 6.94
CA PHE A 244 -16.39 -6.56 7.96
C PHE A 244 -17.07 -5.19 8.25
N THR A 245 -16.29 -4.13 8.44
CA THR A 245 -16.84 -2.80 8.72
C THR A 245 -17.65 -2.25 7.54
N VAL A 246 -17.21 -2.49 6.30
CA VAL A 246 -18.01 -2.12 5.11
C VAL A 246 -19.32 -2.91 5.06
N THR A 247 -19.25 -4.22 5.26
CA THR A 247 -20.42 -5.11 5.10
C THR A 247 -21.48 -4.85 6.18
N ILE A 248 -21.07 -4.60 7.44
CA ILE A 248 -22.00 -4.48 8.56
C ILE A 248 -22.35 -3.02 8.87
N LEU A 249 -21.40 -2.11 8.72
CA LEU A 249 -21.57 -0.72 9.14
C LEU A 249 -21.67 0.26 7.97
N TYR A 250 -21.47 -0.20 6.72
CA TYR A 250 -21.29 0.68 5.56
C TYR A 250 -20.24 1.78 5.79
N ILE A 251 -19.20 1.45 6.57
CA ILE A 251 -18.07 2.33 6.83
C ILE A 251 -16.87 1.76 6.10
N HIS A 252 -16.38 2.49 5.09
CA HIS A 252 -15.17 2.13 4.36
C HIS A 252 -13.94 2.76 5.02
N PHE A 253 -12.80 2.09 4.86
CA PHE A 253 -11.47 2.55 5.23
C PHE A 253 -10.51 2.39 4.05
N ALA A 254 -11.01 2.60 2.83
CA ALA A 254 -10.25 2.37 1.59
C ALA A 254 -8.91 3.14 1.56
N PRO A 255 -8.82 4.42 1.99
CA PRO A 255 -7.55 5.16 2.03
C PRO A 255 -6.51 4.55 2.97
N THR A 256 -6.91 4.05 4.13
CA THR A 256 -6.00 3.32 5.02
C THR A 256 -5.67 1.94 4.46
N ALA A 257 -6.66 1.20 3.92
CA ALA A 257 -6.47 -0.15 3.40
C ALA A 257 -5.48 -0.19 2.23
N ILE A 258 -5.51 0.75 1.29
CA ILE A 258 -4.55 0.80 0.19
C ILE A 258 -3.12 1.08 0.69
N CYS A 259 -2.95 1.84 1.78
CA CYS A 259 -1.65 2.13 2.36
C CYS A 259 -0.98 0.90 3.00
N TRP A 260 -1.72 -0.20 3.27
CA TRP A 260 -1.14 -1.48 3.67
C TRP A 260 -0.17 -2.06 2.63
N LEU A 261 -0.26 -1.63 1.38
CA LEU A 261 0.72 -1.99 0.36
C LEU A 261 2.16 -1.58 0.71
N ALA A 262 2.34 -0.62 1.62
CA ALA A 262 3.67 -0.26 2.14
C ALA A 262 4.37 -1.40 2.91
N PHE A 263 3.62 -2.39 3.39
CA PHE A 263 4.15 -3.58 4.04
C PHE A 263 4.49 -4.70 3.04
N ALA A 264 3.95 -4.65 1.83
CA ALA A 264 4.10 -5.69 0.83
C ALA A 264 5.44 -5.58 0.06
N PRO A 265 6.07 -6.71 -0.31
CA PRO A 265 7.26 -6.72 -1.17
C PRO A 265 6.89 -6.51 -2.65
N LEU A 266 6.41 -5.30 -3.00
CA LEU A 266 5.86 -4.98 -4.32
C LEU A 266 6.84 -5.21 -5.47
N GLU A 267 8.14 -5.13 -5.22
CA GLU A 267 9.19 -5.43 -6.22
C GLU A 267 9.12 -6.87 -6.75
N ARG A 268 8.44 -7.77 -6.04
CA ARG A 268 8.26 -9.16 -6.49
C ARG A 268 7.15 -9.34 -7.52
N LEU A 269 6.27 -8.34 -7.68
CA LEU A 269 5.14 -8.40 -8.62
C LEU A 269 5.60 -8.53 -10.07
N GLY A 270 6.59 -7.76 -10.50
CA GLY A 270 7.09 -7.80 -11.86
C GLY A 270 7.66 -9.18 -12.28
N PRO A 271 8.57 -9.78 -11.49
CA PRO A 271 9.05 -11.14 -11.74
C PRO A 271 7.94 -12.21 -11.67
N TRP A 272 6.98 -12.03 -10.77
CA TRP A 272 5.85 -12.95 -10.66
C TRP A 272 4.95 -12.90 -11.90
N LEU A 273 4.56 -11.71 -12.35
CA LEU A 273 3.76 -11.53 -13.57
C LEU A 273 4.44 -12.14 -14.80
N ARG A 274 5.74 -11.89 -14.98
CA ARG A 274 6.51 -12.49 -16.07
C ARG A 274 6.46 -14.02 -16.05
N ARG A 275 6.60 -14.64 -14.87
CA ARG A 275 6.49 -16.09 -14.72
C ARG A 275 5.09 -16.60 -15.05
N VAL A 276 4.04 -15.91 -14.62
CA VAL A 276 2.65 -16.30 -14.91
C VAL A 276 2.37 -16.22 -16.42
N VAL A 277 2.78 -15.13 -17.08
CA VAL A 277 2.62 -14.96 -18.53
C VAL A 277 3.40 -16.02 -19.32
N ALA A 278 4.66 -16.28 -18.93
CA ALA A 278 5.47 -17.33 -19.56
C ALA A 278 4.82 -18.72 -19.43
N ARG A 279 4.32 -19.07 -18.25
CA ARG A 279 3.59 -20.34 -18.04
C ARG A 279 2.32 -20.44 -18.87
N ARG A 280 1.57 -19.34 -19.02
CA ARG A 280 0.37 -19.29 -19.88
C ARG A 280 0.74 -19.49 -21.35
N ARG A 281 1.81 -18.84 -21.84
CA ARG A 281 2.30 -19.02 -23.21
C ARG A 281 2.76 -20.47 -23.49
N GLN A 282 3.47 -21.09 -22.55
CA GLN A 282 3.87 -22.49 -22.65
C GLN A 282 2.67 -23.44 -22.70
N ARG A 283 1.60 -23.17 -21.94
CA ARG A 283 0.36 -23.96 -21.96
C ARG A 283 -0.47 -23.75 -23.24
N ALA A 284 -0.45 -22.53 -23.78
CA ALA A 284 -1.16 -22.21 -25.01
C ALA A 284 -0.41 -22.68 -26.28
N GLY A 285 0.91 -22.86 -26.22
CA GLY A 285 1.76 -23.41 -27.26
C GLY A 285 2.09 -24.89 -27.03
N GLY A 286 1.17 -25.65 -26.44
CA GLY A 286 1.30 -27.12 -26.31
C GLY A 286 1.52 -27.76 -27.68
N PRO A 287 2.20 -28.96 -27.73
CA PRO A 287 2.60 -29.55 -28.99
C PRO A 287 1.39 -29.72 -29.91
N THR A 288 1.44 -29.06 -31.06
CA THR A 288 0.57 -29.38 -32.17
C THR A 288 0.82 -30.85 -32.46
N ALA A 289 -0.11 -31.72 -32.03
CA ALA A 289 -0.18 -33.09 -32.43
C ALA A 289 -0.46 -33.07 -33.96
N GLY A 290 0.60 -33.24 -34.73
CA GLY A 290 0.46 -33.21 -36.18
C GLY A 290 1.78 -33.35 -36.90
N GLU A 291 2.53 -34.42 -36.62
CA GLU A 291 3.44 -35.04 -37.59
C GLU A 291 3.69 -36.50 -37.17
N SER A 292 2.62 -37.28 -37.23
CA SER A 292 2.69 -38.72 -37.37
C SER A 292 2.24 -39.01 -38.79
N GLY A 293 3.17 -39.30 -39.65
CA GLY A 293 2.82 -39.77 -40.97
C GLY A 293 4.02 -39.90 -41.91
N ALA A 294 4.40 -41.17 -42.13
CA ALA A 294 5.13 -41.70 -43.25
C ALA A 294 6.64 -41.35 -43.31
N VAL A 295 7.53 -42.30 -43.39
CA VAL A 295 7.68 -43.31 -44.44
C VAL A 295 8.59 -44.43 -43.95
N ALA A 296 8.15 -45.62 -44.08
CA ALA A 296 9.00 -46.83 -44.10
C ALA A 296 9.76 -46.91 -45.44
N GLY A 297 10.98 -47.38 -45.43
CA GLY A 297 11.74 -47.68 -46.66
C GLY A 297 13.23 -47.81 -46.37
N ASP A 298 13.66 -48.93 -45.99
CA ASP A 298 14.50 -49.95 -46.72
C ASP A 298 16.01 -49.73 -46.72
N GLN A 299 16.69 -50.89 -46.43
CA GLN A 299 18.06 -51.29 -46.79
C GLN A 299 19.25 -50.73 -46.03
N ALA A 300 19.81 -51.55 -45.21
CA ALA A 300 20.76 -52.67 -45.43
C ALA A 300 22.24 -52.23 -45.49
N VAL A 301 23.01 -52.75 -44.50
CA VAL A 301 24.38 -53.26 -44.61
C VAL A 301 25.51 -52.30 -44.96
N ASP A 302 26.47 -52.06 -44.12
CA ASP A 302 27.73 -52.77 -44.05
C ASP A 302 28.63 -52.33 -42.87
N SER A 303 29.42 -53.24 -42.47
CA SER A 303 30.40 -53.42 -41.43
C SER A 303 31.65 -52.54 -41.49
N ARG A 304 32.34 -52.52 -40.36
CA ARG A 304 33.74 -52.16 -40.04
C ARG A 304 33.85 -50.77 -39.39
N GLY A 305 34.09 -50.66 -38.14
CA GLY A 305 35.21 -51.11 -37.37
C GLY A 305 36.39 -50.16 -37.46
N GLN A 306 36.47 -49.22 -36.51
CA GLN A 306 37.77 -48.82 -36.00
C GLN A 306 37.65 -47.97 -34.69
N ARG A 307 38.24 -48.53 -33.66
CA ARG A 307 38.57 -47.84 -32.41
C ARG A 307 39.82 -47.00 -32.64
N THR A 308 39.89 -45.81 -32.12
CA THR A 308 41.14 -45.18 -31.67
C THR A 308 40.87 -44.18 -30.57
N HIS A 309 41.22 -44.56 -29.40
CA HIS A 309 42.18 -43.99 -28.44
C HIS A 309 42.21 -42.50 -28.20
N ALA A 310 41.91 -42.26 -26.93
CA ALA A 310 42.36 -41.28 -25.99
C ALA A 310 43.58 -40.42 -26.37
N ARG A 311 43.49 -39.15 -26.01
CA ARG A 311 44.66 -38.41 -25.49
C ARG A 311 44.22 -37.32 -24.49
N GLN A 312 44.54 -37.60 -23.24
CA GLN A 312 44.80 -36.58 -22.22
C GLN A 312 46.07 -35.83 -22.59
N VAL A 313 46.07 -34.52 -22.41
CA VAL A 313 47.27 -33.69 -22.18
C VAL A 313 46.85 -32.52 -21.34
N HIS A 314 47.12 -32.54 -20.06
CA HIS A 314 48.16 -31.87 -19.30
C HIS A 314 48.02 -30.34 -19.12
N ARG A 315 47.79 -29.97 -17.83
CA ARG A 315 48.21 -28.67 -17.27
C ARG A 315 49.72 -28.55 -17.25
N PRO A 316 50.27 -27.33 -17.19
CA PRO A 316 51.08 -27.06 -16.03
C PRO A 316 50.72 -25.82 -15.26
N ALA A 317 51.08 -25.89 -14.00
CA ALA A 317 51.10 -24.85 -12.98
C ALA A 317 52.44 -24.10 -13.05
N GLU A 318 52.53 -23.11 -12.13
CA GLU A 318 53.73 -22.31 -11.73
C GLU A 318 53.87 -20.99 -12.51
N ASP A 319 54.00 -19.84 -11.91
CA ASP A 319 54.96 -19.56 -10.84
C ASP A 319 54.64 -18.25 -10.07
N ARG A 320 55.06 -18.24 -8.84
CA ARG A 320 55.13 -17.13 -7.89
C ARG A 320 56.25 -16.15 -8.31
N VAL A 321 56.07 -14.86 -7.94
CA VAL A 321 57.14 -13.96 -7.41
C VAL A 321 56.43 -12.75 -6.78
N ARG A 322 56.46 -12.57 -5.53
CA ARG A 322 57.14 -11.76 -4.52
C ARG A 322 57.77 -10.43 -5.00
N ALA A 323 57.38 -9.34 -4.34
CA ALA A 323 58.19 -8.34 -3.58
C ALA A 323 57.31 -7.13 -3.34
N ALA A 324 56.96 -6.70 -2.16
CA ALA A 324 57.75 -6.03 -1.12
C ALA A 324 58.11 -4.56 -1.46
N GLY A 325 57.70 -3.61 -0.63
CA GLY A 325 58.26 -2.28 -0.49
C GLY A 325 57.27 -1.24 -0.01
N GLU A 326 57.26 -1.00 1.28
CA GLU A 326 56.88 0.24 1.96
C GLU A 326 57.85 1.40 1.55
N PRO A 327 57.59 2.65 1.95
CA PRO A 327 57.11 3.08 3.29
C PRO A 327 55.75 3.82 3.28
#